data_cdbdf0200ed0bd677949400762d2a97c
#
_entry.id   cdbdf0200ed0bd677949400762d2a97c
#
_cell.length_a   1.000
_cell.length_b   1.000
_cell.length_c   1.000
_cell.angle_alpha   90.00
_cell.angle_beta   90.00
_cell.angle_gamma   90.00
#
_symmetry.space_group_name_H-M   'P 1'
#
loop_
_entity.id
_entity.type
_entity.pdbx_description
1 polymer ?
#
loop_
_entity_poly.entity_id
_entity_poly.type
_entity_poly.pdbx_seq_one_letter_code
_entity_poly.pdbx_strand_id
1 'polypeptide(L)'
;MCIRDRPETLDRRDYFKELLRLQGELVKLQDWIVHHKLKVVVLFEGRDAAGKGGVIKRITQRLNPRICRVAALPAPSERERTQWYFQRYVAHLPAGGEIVLFDRSWYNRAGVERVMGFCTEEQYQEFFHSVPEFERMLVRSGIILLKYWFSISDEEQQFRFLMRIHDPLKQWKLSPMDVESRARWEQYTKAKEMMLERTHIPEAPWWIVDADDKKKARLNCISHLLSQIPYDYIHHQEIPLPPRVHNPDYHRGPVPKQMYVPATY
;
A
#
# COMPACT_ATOMS: atom_id res chain seq x y z
N MET A 1 23.63 14.64 15.99
CA MET A 1 23.33 15.07 14.64
C MET A 1 22.32 16.21 14.69
N CYS A 2 22.75 17.43 14.40
CA CYS A 2 21.91 18.63 14.52
C CYS A 2 20.83 18.62 13.42
N ILE A 3 19.64 19.13 13.76
CA ILE A 3 18.48 19.28 12.83
C ILE A 3 18.84 20.12 11.57
N ARG A 4 19.97 20.83 11.56
CA ARG A 4 20.44 21.70 10.47
C ARG A 4 21.05 20.99 9.26
N ASP A 5 21.38 19.70 9.36
CA ASP A 5 22.10 18.97 8.28
C ASP A 5 21.17 18.06 7.43
N ARG A 6 19.85 18.21 7.54
CA ARG A 6 18.92 17.51 6.68
C ARG A 6 18.80 18.24 5.34
N PRO A 7 18.87 17.52 4.19
CA PRO A 7 18.61 18.12 2.89
C PRO A 7 17.23 18.80 2.92
N GLU A 8 17.10 19.93 2.21
CA GLU A 8 15.87 20.71 2.15
C GLU A 8 14.64 19.82 1.97
N THR A 9 13.81 19.76 3.01
CA THR A 9 12.55 19.03 2.95
C THR A 9 11.58 19.84 2.10
N LEU A 10 10.87 19.16 1.20
CA LEU A 10 9.83 19.78 0.39
C LEU A 10 8.89 20.62 1.27
N ASP A 11 8.63 21.88 0.89
CA ASP A 11 7.72 22.75 1.63
C ASP A 11 6.36 22.08 1.85
N ARG A 12 5.71 22.44 2.94
CA ARG A 12 4.43 21.81 3.30
C ARG A 12 3.31 22.17 2.32
N ARG A 13 3.28 23.43 1.86
CA ARG A 13 2.27 23.93 0.92
C ARG A 13 2.43 23.28 -0.44
N ASP A 14 3.67 23.24 -0.94
CA ASP A 14 3.99 22.61 -2.23
C ASP A 14 3.74 21.12 -2.22
N TYR A 15 4.07 20.43 -1.11
CA TYR A 15 3.73 19.03 -0.92
C TYR A 15 2.23 18.79 -1.03
N PHE A 16 1.40 19.57 -0.36
CA PHE A 16 -0.05 19.37 -0.40
C PHE A 16 -0.65 19.73 -1.76
N LYS A 17 -0.15 20.79 -2.42
CA LYS A 17 -0.56 21.15 -3.78
C LYS A 17 -0.31 20.01 -4.76
N GLU A 18 0.90 19.46 -4.75
CA GLU A 18 1.26 18.36 -5.64
C GLU A 18 0.54 17.06 -5.28
N LEU A 19 0.38 16.76 -3.99
CA LEU A 19 -0.37 15.59 -3.55
C LEU A 19 -1.82 15.64 -4.03
N LEU A 20 -2.50 16.78 -3.94
CA LEU A 20 -3.87 16.96 -4.42
C LEU A 20 -3.96 16.77 -5.94
N ARG A 21 -3.00 17.31 -6.69
CA ARG A 21 -2.91 17.11 -8.13
C ARG A 21 -2.80 15.62 -8.48
N LEU A 22 -1.87 14.90 -7.85
CA LEU A 22 -1.67 13.46 -8.05
C LEU A 22 -2.89 12.64 -7.62
N GLN A 23 -3.57 13.06 -6.55
CA GLN A 23 -4.82 12.39 -6.13
C GLN A 23 -5.96 12.60 -7.15
N GLY A 24 -6.00 13.74 -7.82
CA GLY A 24 -6.91 13.94 -8.97
C GLY A 24 -6.61 13.00 -10.13
N GLU A 25 -5.33 12.80 -10.44
CA GLU A 25 -4.91 11.84 -11.46
C GLU A 25 -5.22 10.38 -11.06
N LEU A 26 -5.08 10.02 -9.77
CA LEU A 26 -5.47 8.70 -9.29
C LEU A 26 -6.99 8.44 -9.45
N VAL A 27 -7.84 9.45 -9.31
CA VAL A 27 -9.28 9.33 -9.57
C VAL A 27 -9.53 9.05 -11.05
N LYS A 28 -8.87 9.77 -11.97
CA LYS A 28 -8.96 9.50 -13.41
C LYS A 28 -8.50 8.10 -13.77
N LEU A 29 -7.37 7.66 -13.17
CA LEU A 29 -6.87 6.29 -13.34
C LEU A 29 -7.89 5.26 -12.84
N GLN A 30 -8.54 5.49 -11.70
CA GLN A 30 -9.60 4.62 -11.18
C GLN A 30 -10.75 4.49 -12.18
N ASP A 31 -11.23 5.60 -12.72
CA ASP A 31 -12.33 5.61 -13.70
C ASP A 31 -11.94 4.83 -14.96
N TRP A 32 -10.69 5.00 -15.41
CA TRP A 32 -10.13 4.25 -16.54
C TRP A 32 -10.09 2.75 -16.28
N ILE A 33 -9.62 2.34 -15.09
CA ILE A 33 -9.54 0.94 -14.67
C ILE A 33 -10.93 0.30 -14.64
N VAL A 34 -11.93 1.01 -14.11
CA VAL A 34 -13.32 0.54 -14.06
C VAL A 34 -13.90 0.38 -15.48
N HIS A 35 -13.72 1.40 -16.31
CA HIS A 35 -14.24 1.41 -17.69
C HIS A 35 -13.67 0.28 -18.53
N HIS A 36 -12.37 0.05 -18.47
CA HIS A 36 -11.66 -0.98 -19.24
C HIS A 36 -11.58 -2.33 -18.53
N LYS A 37 -12.17 -2.46 -17.34
CA LYS A 37 -12.16 -3.69 -16.53
C LYS A 37 -10.73 -4.22 -16.26
N LEU A 38 -9.77 -3.30 -16.10
CA LEU A 38 -8.40 -3.69 -15.80
C LEU A 38 -8.31 -4.30 -14.39
N LYS A 39 -7.33 -5.16 -14.19
CA LYS A 39 -7.04 -5.79 -12.90
C LYS A 39 -5.67 -5.30 -12.43
N VAL A 40 -5.60 -4.56 -11.34
CA VAL A 40 -4.36 -3.95 -10.85
C VAL A 40 -4.00 -4.47 -9.48
N VAL A 41 -2.77 -4.96 -9.34
CA VAL A 41 -2.15 -5.37 -8.07
C VAL A 41 -0.91 -4.54 -7.83
N VAL A 42 -0.81 -3.93 -6.66
CA VAL A 42 0.39 -3.18 -6.25
C VAL A 42 0.91 -3.74 -4.94
N LEU A 43 2.16 -4.19 -4.93
CA LEU A 43 2.83 -4.69 -3.73
C LEU A 43 3.67 -3.58 -3.11
N PHE A 44 3.48 -3.36 -1.81
CA PHE A 44 4.26 -2.43 -1.00
C PHE A 44 5.10 -3.21 -0.01
N GLU A 45 6.37 -3.37 -0.34
CA GLU A 45 7.38 -4.03 0.47
C GLU A 45 8.44 -3.05 0.96
N GLY A 46 9.28 -3.45 1.88
CA GLY A 46 10.38 -2.63 2.36
C GLY A 46 10.56 -2.68 3.88
N ARG A 47 11.57 -1.97 4.36
CA ARG A 47 11.96 -1.90 5.75
C ARG A 47 10.81 -1.47 6.67
N ASP A 48 10.89 -1.92 7.93
CA ASP A 48 9.99 -1.40 8.95
C ASP A 48 10.23 0.10 9.15
N ALA A 49 9.16 0.83 9.44
CA ALA A 49 9.14 2.28 9.47
C ALA A 49 9.43 3.01 8.14
N ALA A 50 9.64 2.32 7.01
CA ALA A 50 9.90 2.95 5.71
C ALA A 50 8.74 3.83 5.18
N GLY A 51 7.52 3.66 5.69
CA GLY A 51 6.41 4.56 5.35
C GLY A 51 5.40 4.00 4.35
N LYS A 52 5.43 2.68 4.08
CA LYS A 52 4.49 1.96 3.20
C LYS A 52 3.02 2.35 3.44
N GLY A 53 2.50 2.13 4.64
CA GLY A 53 1.13 2.49 4.98
C GLY A 53 0.81 3.99 4.84
N GLY A 54 1.83 4.87 4.91
CA GLY A 54 1.67 6.29 4.66
C GLY A 54 1.44 6.64 3.19
N VAL A 55 2.05 5.90 2.26
CA VAL A 55 1.82 6.00 0.81
C VAL A 55 0.47 5.39 0.46
N ILE A 56 0.20 4.17 0.92
CA ILE A 56 -1.08 3.48 0.72
C ILE A 56 -2.26 4.39 1.14
N LYS A 57 -2.18 5.00 2.34
CA LYS A 57 -3.20 5.95 2.80
C LYS A 57 -3.38 7.15 1.86
N ARG A 58 -2.32 7.66 1.22
CA ARG A 58 -2.41 8.81 0.29
C ARG A 58 -3.00 8.39 -1.05
N ILE A 59 -2.73 7.17 -1.50
CA ILE A 59 -3.36 6.60 -2.71
C ILE A 59 -4.86 6.40 -2.47
N THR A 60 -5.23 5.74 -1.38
CA THR A 60 -6.65 5.35 -1.14
C THR A 60 -7.54 6.50 -0.68
N GLN A 61 -6.97 7.60 -0.21
CA GLN A 61 -7.70 8.67 0.49
C GLN A 61 -8.86 9.26 -0.30
N ARG A 62 -8.79 9.27 -1.63
CA ARG A 62 -9.83 9.83 -2.52
C ARG A 62 -10.40 8.81 -3.49
N LEU A 63 -9.96 7.57 -3.43
CA LEU A 63 -10.48 6.51 -4.26
C LEU A 63 -11.71 5.86 -3.62
N ASN A 64 -12.55 5.27 -4.47
CA ASN A 64 -13.70 4.51 -4.01
C ASN A 64 -13.23 3.20 -3.35
N PRO A 65 -13.53 2.95 -2.06
CA PRO A 65 -13.07 1.75 -1.35
C PRO A 65 -13.68 0.44 -1.87
N ARG A 66 -14.73 0.51 -2.69
CA ARG A 66 -15.29 -0.66 -3.38
C ARG A 66 -14.45 -1.07 -4.59
N ILE A 67 -13.65 -0.14 -5.13
CA ILE A 67 -12.82 -0.35 -6.32
C ILE A 67 -11.36 -0.52 -5.92
N CYS A 68 -10.86 0.31 -5.01
CA CYS A 68 -9.50 0.26 -4.50
C CYS A 68 -9.51 -0.19 -3.04
N ARG A 69 -9.01 -1.39 -2.78
CA ARG A 69 -8.94 -1.97 -1.43
C ARG A 69 -7.51 -2.29 -1.03
N VAL A 70 -7.30 -2.31 0.28
CA VAL A 70 -6.00 -2.68 0.88
C VAL A 70 -6.09 -4.10 1.42
N ALA A 71 -5.13 -4.94 1.04
CA ALA A 71 -4.93 -6.27 1.58
C ALA A 71 -3.73 -6.23 2.54
N ALA A 72 -3.98 -6.28 3.84
CA ALA A 72 -2.99 -6.35 4.90
C ALA A 72 -3.26 -7.62 5.73
N LEU A 73 -2.58 -8.70 5.39
CA LEU A 73 -2.86 -9.99 5.99
C LEU A 73 -2.16 -10.12 7.35
N PRO A 74 -2.84 -10.65 8.39
CA PRO A 74 -2.21 -10.96 9.67
C PRO A 74 -1.23 -12.14 9.54
N ALA A 75 -0.57 -12.52 10.62
CA ALA A 75 0.19 -13.76 10.67
C ALA A 75 -0.70 -14.95 10.25
N PRO A 76 -0.15 -15.93 9.50
CA PRO A 76 -0.95 -17.07 9.03
C PRO A 76 -1.48 -17.89 10.21
N SER A 77 -2.76 -18.28 10.12
CA SER A 77 -3.37 -19.25 11.04
C SER A 77 -2.73 -20.63 10.88
N GLU A 78 -2.98 -21.53 11.84
CA GLU A 78 -2.48 -22.92 11.75
C GLU A 78 -2.95 -23.61 10.47
N ARG A 79 -4.20 -23.40 10.07
CA ARG A 79 -4.74 -23.94 8.82
C ARG A 79 -4.00 -23.38 7.60
N GLU A 80 -3.78 -22.06 7.54
CA GLU A 80 -3.09 -21.42 6.41
C GLU A 80 -1.63 -21.86 6.27
N ARG A 81 -0.95 -22.23 7.38
CA ARG A 81 0.42 -22.76 7.37
C ARG A 81 0.54 -24.10 6.65
N THR A 82 -0.54 -24.87 6.57
CA THR A 82 -0.60 -26.18 5.89
C THR A 82 -1.10 -26.09 4.46
N GLN A 83 -1.56 -24.92 4.02
CA GLN A 83 -2.02 -24.68 2.66
C GLN A 83 -0.86 -24.37 1.72
N TRP A 84 -1.13 -24.43 0.40
CA TRP A 84 -0.21 -23.87 -0.58
C TRP A 84 0.08 -22.40 -0.24
N TYR A 85 1.36 -22.04 -0.25
CA TYR A 85 1.81 -20.76 0.30
C TYR A 85 1.07 -19.54 -0.26
N PHE A 86 0.82 -19.51 -1.57
CA PHE A 86 0.16 -18.37 -2.22
C PHE A 86 -1.35 -18.32 -1.99
N GLN A 87 -1.98 -19.40 -1.51
CA GLN A 87 -3.44 -19.53 -1.44
C GLN A 87 -4.09 -18.40 -0.65
N ARG A 88 -3.51 -17.99 0.47
CA ARG A 88 -4.05 -16.90 1.29
C ARG A 88 -4.00 -15.54 0.58
N TYR A 89 -3.07 -15.34 -0.36
CA TYR A 89 -2.93 -14.12 -1.14
C TYR A 89 -3.83 -14.12 -2.38
N VAL A 90 -3.99 -15.27 -3.03
CA VAL A 90 -4.82 -15.44 -4.23
C VAL A 90 -6.26 -15.03 -3.98
N ALA A 91 -6.80 -15.30 -2.78
CA ALA A 91 -8.16 -14.90 -2.40
C ALA A 91 -8.40 -13.37 -2.44
N HIS A 92 -7.34 -12.58 -2.44
CA HIS A 92 -7.40 -11.12 -2.46
C HIS A 92 -7.10 -10.51 -3.84
N LEU A 93 -6.87 -11.29 -4.87
CA LEU A 93 -6.60 -10.77 -6.21
C LEU A 93 -7.82 -10.04 -6.79
N PRO A 94 -7.62 -9.04 -7.66
CA PRO A 94 -8.69 -8.20 -8.18
C PRO A 94 -9.54 -8.92 -9.22
N ALA A 95 -10.83 -8.61 -9.23
CA ALA A 95 -11.70 -8.78 -10.38
C ALA A 95 -11.48 -7.66 -11.41
N GLY A 96 -12.11 -7.75 -12.58
CA GLY A 96 -12.07 -6.68 -13.58
C GLY A 96 -12.63 -5.37 -13.05
N GLY A 97 -11.86 -4.30 -13.16
CA GLY A 97 -12.20 -2.97 -12.65
C GLY A 97 -11.75 -2.70 -11.20
N GLU A 98 -10.92 -3.57 -10.61
CA GLU A 98 -10.47 -3.41 -9.23
C GLU A 98 -8.96 -3.14 -9.11
N ILE A 99 -8.60 -2.45 -8.04
CA ILE A 99 -7.22 -2.18 -7.61
C ILE A 99 -7.03 -2.81 -6.24
N VAL A 100 -6.01 -3.63 -6.08
CA VAL A 100 -5.63 -4.20 -4.78
C VAL A 100 -4.23 -3.75 -4.39
N LEU A 101 -4.12 -3.09 -3.25
CA LEU A 101 -2.87 -2.64 -2.67
C LEU A 101 -2.48 -3.59 -1.53
N PHE A 102 -1.41 -4.35 -1.70
CA PHE A 102 -0.90 -5.22 -0.64
C PHE A 102 0.06 -4.45 0.27
N ASP A 103 -0.29 -4.27 1.55
CA ASP A 103 0.65 -3.82 2.60
C ASP A 103 1.35 -5.05 3.17
N ARG A 104 2.52 -5.35 2.65
CA ARG A 104 3.21 -6.65 2.66
C ARG A 104 2.44 -7.71 1.85
N SER A 105 3.17 -8.65 1.30
CA SER A 105 2.64 -9.63 0.35
C SER A 105 3.24 -11.02 0.57
N TRP A 106 3.16 -11.87 -0.44
CA TRP A 106 3.85 -13.15 -0.49
C TRP A 106 5.38 -13.03 -0.32
N TYR A 107 5.95 -11.85 -0.48
CA TYR A 107 7.36 -11.60 -0.21
C TYR A 107 7.73 -11.60 1.28
N ASN A 108 6.76 -11.76 2.19
CA ASN A 108 7.05 -12.09 3.59
C ASN A 108 7.98 -13.31 3.73
N ARG A 109 7.87 -14.31 2.85
CA ARG A 109 8.74 -15.50 2.83
C ARG A 109 10.19 -15.13 2.55
N ALA A 110 10.44 -14.22 1.62
CA ALA A 110 11.79 -13.75 1.29
C ALA A 110 12.36 -12.79 2.33
N GLY A 111 11.52 -12.12 3.12
CA GLY A 111 11.89 -11.12 4.12
C GLY A 111 11.77 -11.62 5.55
N VAL A 112 10.68 -11.22 6.20
CA VAL A 112 10.48 -11.44 7.64
C VAL A 112 10.49 -12.91 8.03
N GLU A 113 9.89 -13.80 7.24
CA GLU A 113 9.84 -15.22 7.58
C GLU A 113 11.23 -15.85 7.54
N ARG A 114 12.06 -15.47 6.55
CA ARG A 114 13.45 -15.92 6.46
C ARG A 114 14.29 -15.39 7.64
N VAL A 115 14.25 -14.10 7.89
CA VAL A 115 15.10 -13.45 8.88
C VAL A 115 14.75 -13.87 10.31
N MET A 116 13.47 -14.10 10.59
CA MET A 116 12.99 -14.50 11.92
C MET A 116 12.92 -16.01 12.12
N GLY A 117 13.25 -16.81 11.10
CA GLY A 117 13.22 -18.26 11.20
C GLY A 117 11.80 -18.85 11.22
N PHE A 118 10.84 -18.18 10.59
CA PHE A 118 9.47 -18.67 10.51
C PHE A 118 9.22 -19.62 9.33
N CYS A 119 10.20 -19.81 8.46
CA CYS A 119 10.18 -20.81 7.41
C CYS A 119 11.46 -21.62 7.39
N THR A 120 11.40 -22.85 6.86
CA THR A 120 12.58 -23.69 6.65
C THR A 120 13.39 -23.22 5.45
N GLU A 121 14.62 -23.73 5.29
CA GLU A 121 15.47 -23.45 4.13
C GLU A 121 14.79 -23.97 2.84
N GLU A 122 14.22 -25.17 2.88
CA GLU A 122 13.52 -25.77 1.75
C GLU A 122 12.33 -24.90 1.29
N GLN A 123 11.52 -24.41 2.24
CA GLN A 123 10.40 -23.52 1.96
C GLN A 123 10.85 -22.17 1.37
N TYR A 124 12.01 -21.68 1.82
CA TYR A 124 12.61 -20.45 1.30
C TYR A 124 13.12 -20.62 -0.13
N GLN A 125 13.80 -21.72 -0.43
CA GLN A 125 14.30 -22.01 -1.78
C GLN A 125 13.13 -22.28 -2.75
N GLU A 126 12.15 -23.08 -2.32
CA GLU A 126 10.93 -23.34 -3.10
C GLU A 126 10.18 -22.06 -3.46
N PHE A 127 10.11 -21.09 -2.52
CA PHE A 127 9.50 -19.80 -2.81
C PHE A 127 10.17 -19.09 -3.98
N PHE A 128 11.50 -19.09 -4.07
CA PHE A 128 12.21 -18.44 -5.17
C PHE A 128 12.09 -19.18 -6.51
N HIS A 129 11.82 -20.46 -6.49
CA HIS A 129 11.45 -21.19 -7.71
C HIS A 129 10.02 -20.83 -8.16
N SER A 130 9.10 -20.83 -7.21
CA SER A 130 7.67 -20.67 -7.49
C SER A 130 7.23 -19.23 -7.77
N VAL A 131 7.81 -18.22 -7.08
CA VAL A 131 7.29 -16.83 -7.17
C VAL A 131 7.43 -16.20 -8.55
N PRO A 132 8.53 -16.36 -9.32
CA PRO A 132 8.60 -15.81 -10.67
C PRO A 132 7.56 -16.44 -11.62
N GLU A 133 7.30 -17.73 -11.47
CA GLU A 133 6.29 -18.45 -12.26
C GLU A 133 4.88 -17.99 -11.90
N PHE A 134 4.60 -17.87 -10.59
CA PHE A 134 3.35 -17.35 -10.09
C PHE A 134 3.07 -15.94 -10.61
N GLU A 135 4.04 -15.03 -10.55
CA GLU A 135 3.88 -13.65 -11.04
C GLU A 135 3.71 -13.59 -12.55
N ARG A 136 4.46 -14.38 -13.33
CA ARG A 136 4.24 -14.51 -14.79
C ARG A 136 2.84 -15.03 -15.11
N MET A 137 2.33 -15.98 -14.33
CA MET A 137 0.96 -16.49 -14.50
C MET A 137 -0.07 -15.39 -14.24
N LEU A 138 0.11 -14.56 -13.19
CA LEU A 138 -0.76 -13.42 -12.91
C LEU A 138 -0.74 -12.42 -14.07
N VAL A 139 0.43 -12.04 -14.56
CA VAL A 139 0.57 -11.09 -15.67
C VAL A 139 -0.06 -11.64 -16.95
N ARG A 140 0.18 -12.91 -17.29
CA ARG A 140 -0.47 -13.56 -18.45
C ARG A 140 -2.00 -13.65 -18.34
N SER A 141 -2.54 -13.66 -17.11
CA SER A 141 -3.99 -13.60 -16.88
C SER A 141 -4.57 -12.18 -17.01
N GLY A 142 -3.75 -11.19 -17.39
CA GLY A 142 -4.14 -9.81 -17.58
C GLY A 142 -4.14 -8.98 -16.30
N ILE A 143 -3.43 -9.42 -15.26
CA ILE A 143 -3.20 -8.60 -14.06
C ILE A 143 -1.98 -7.71 -14.30
N ILE A 144 -2.15 -6.41 -14.09
CA ILE A 144 -1.06 -5.43 -14.03
C ILE A 144 -0.46 -5.53 -12.63
N LEU A 145 0.77 -6.05 -12.53
CA LEU A 145 1.45 -6.28 -11.26
C LEU A 145 2.60 -5.27 -11.09
N LEU A 146 2.52 -4.41 -10.09
CA LEU A 146 3.54 -3.42 -9.74
C LEU A 146 4.15 -3.75 -8.38
N LYS A 147 5.48 -3.77 -8.30
CA LYS A 147 6.20 -4.11 -7.07
C LYS A 147 7.08 -2.97 -6.60
N TYR A 148 6.83 -2.45 -5.40
CA TYR A 148 7.60 -1.35 -4.79
C TYR A 148 8.32 -1.82 -3.55
N TRP A 149 9.63 -1.54 -3.51
CA TRP A 149 10.45 -1.69 -2.32
C TRP A 149 10.79 -0.32 -1.71
N PHE A 150 10.31 -0.05 -0.50
CA PHE A 150 10.61 1.17 0.24
C PHE A 150 11.93 1.00 1.00
N SER A 151 12.96 1.72 0.56
CA SER A 151 14.28 1.73 1.15
C SER A 151 14.45 2.95 2.04
N ILE A 152 14.99 2.73 3.23
CA ILE A 152 15.42 3.80 4.15
C ILE A 152 16.81 3.50 4.68
N SER A 153 17.53 4.56 5.07
CA SER A 153 18.80 4.44 5.78
C SER A 153 18.60 3.89 7.19
N ASP A 154 19.68 3.38 7.76
CA ASP A 154 19.71 2.88 9.12
C ASP A 154 19.38 4.00 10.13
N GLU A 155 19.98 5.15 9.94
CA GLU A 155 19.80 6.34 10.76
C GLU A 155 18.34 6.83 10.73
N GLU A 156 17.71 6.85 9.55
CA GLU A 156 16.33 7.28 9.42
C GLU A 156 15.37 6.26 10.06
N GLN A 157 15.65 4.95 9.97
CA GLN A 157 14.84 3.94 10.66
C GLN A 157 14.93 4.13 12.17
N GLN A 158 16.14 4.31 12.70
CA GLN A 158 16.37 4.55 14.13
C GLN A 158 15.60 5.79 14.60
N PHE A 159 15.75 6.90 13.89
CA PHE A 159 15.03 8.12 14.19
C PHE A 159 13.51 7.91 14.22
N ARG A 160 12.96 7.18 13.26
CA ARG A 160 11.51 6.90 13.20
C ARG A 160 11.04 6.04 14.34
N PHE A 161 11.82 5.08 14.79
CA PHE A 161 11.49 4.26 15.97
C PHE A 161 11.53 5.10 17.25
N LEU A 162 12.54 5.92 17.44
CA LEU A 162 12.59 6.86 18.57
C LEU A 162 11.37 7.79 18.59
N MET A 163 11.00 8.33 17.44
CA MET A 163 9.78 9.17 17.33
C MET A 163 8.49 8.41 17.64
N ARG A 164 8.42 7.08 17.42
CA ARG A 164 7.26 6.28 17.82
C ARG A 164 7.23 6.07 19.34
N ILE A 165 8.38 5.87 19.98
CA ILE A 165 8.48 5.70 21.43
C ILE A 165 7.96 6.94 22.16
N HIS A 166 8.30 8.13 21.67
CA HIS A 166 7.98 9.40 22.33
C HIS A 166 6.64 10.04 21.94
N ASP A 167 5.98 9.55 20.88
CA ASP A 167 4.70 10.11 20.40
C ASP A 167 3.54 9.19 20.82
N PRO A 168 2.70 9.60 21.80
CA PRO A 168 1.57 8.78 22.26
C PRO A 168 0.61 8.35 21.14
N LEU A 169 0.51 9.15 20.06
CA LEU A 169 -0.32 8.83 18.90
C LEU A 169 0.32 7.79 17.97
N LYS A 170 1.58 7.40 18.22
CA LYS A 170 2.33 6.46 17.37
C LYS A 170 2.88 5.26 18.13
N GLN A 171 2.84 5.23 19.44
CA GLN A 171 3.35 4.14 20.27
C GLN A 171 2.77 2.77 19.85
N TRP A 172 1.47 2.73 19.53
CA TRP A 172 0.80 1.52 19.07
C TRP A 172 1.38 0.90 17.78
N LYS A 173 2.20 1.66 17.05
CA LYS A 173 2.89 1.19 15.83
C LYS A 173 4.21 0.50 16.12
N LEU A 174 4.68 0.56 17.35
CA LEU A 174 5.92 -0.09 17.74
C LEU A 174 5.59 -1.48 18.27
N SER A 175 6.04 -2.49 17.56
CA SER A 175 5.86 -3.89 17.93
C SER A 175 7.19 -4.53 18.37
N PRO A 176 7.17 -5.66 19.09
CA PRO A 176 8.38 -6.44 19.35
C PRO A 176 9.13 -6.82 18.08
N MET A 177 8.40 -7.05 16.97
CA MET A 177 9.01 -7.35 15.67
C MET A 177 9.81 -6.17 15.09
N ASP A 178 9.39 -4.92 15.35
CA ASP A 178 10.16 -3.74 14.92
C ASP A 178 11.53 -3.67 15.65
N VAL A 179 11.56 -4.02 16.92
CA VAL A 179 12.80 -4.07 17.71
C VAL A 179 13.74 -5.17 17.19
N GLU A 180 13.21 -6.36 16.96
CA GLU A 180 13.96 -7.47 16.36
C GLU A 180 14.48 -7.14 14.95
N SER A 181 13.67 -6.50 14.13
CA SER A 181 14.08 -6.11 12.79
C SER A 181 15.23 -5.10 12.80
N ARG A 182 15.27 -4.23 13.81
CA ARG A 182 16.38 -3.29 14.03
C ARG A 182 17.68 -4.01 14.35
N ALA A 183 17.62 -4.98 15.25
CA ALA A 183 18.78 -5.78 15.66
C ALA A 183 19.36 -6.65 14.53
N ARG A 184 18.54 -6.97 13.52
CA ARG A 184 18.90 -7.85 12.39
C ARG A 184 19.04 -7.10 11.07
N TRP A 185 19.54 -5.87 11.11
CA TRP A 185 19.65 -4.98 9.96
C TRP A 185 20.36 -5.61 8.76
N GLU A 186 21.53 -6.23 8.96
CA GLU A 186 22.31 -6.86 7.89
C GLU A 186 21.61 -8.10 7.32
N GLN A 187 20.93 -8.87 8.17
CA GLN A 187 20.18 -10.05 7.72
C GLN A 187 19.03 -9.63 6.80
N TYR A 188 18.32 -8.57 7.16
CA TYR A 188 17.29 -7.99 6.28
C TYR A 188 17.89 -7.39 5.00
N THR A 189 19.09 -6.83 5.04
CA THR A 189 19.79 -6.34 3.85
C THR A 189 20.08 -7.49 2.88
N LYS A 190 20.67 -8.56 3.38
CA LYS A 190 20.96 -9.77 2.59
C LYS A 190 19.68 -10.39 2.01
N ALA A 191 18.63 -10.47 2.82
CA ALA A 191 17.33 -10.98 2.38
C ALA A 191 16.73 -10.13 1.23
N LYS A 192 16.81 -8.80 1.34
CA LYS A 192 16.40 -7.87 0.28
C LYS A 192 17.22 -8.08 -1.01
N GLU A 193 18.53 -8.15 -0.90
CA GLU A 193 19.43 -8.31 -2.05
C GLU A 193 19.11 -9.59 -2.81
N MET A 194 19.00 -10.72 -2.09
CA MET A 194 18.62 -12.00 -2.67
C MET A 194 17.22 -11.97 -3.31
N MET A 195 16.26 -11.31 -2.66
CA MET A 195 14.92 -11.14 -3.21
C MET A 195 14.94 -10.35 -4.52
N LEU A 196 15.65 -9.24 -4.57
CA LEU A 196 15.75 -8.42 -5.79
C LEU A 196 16.44 -9.19 -6.90
N GLU A 197 17.56 -9.86 -6.61
CA GLU A 197 18.32 -10.65 -7.58
C GLU A 197 17.48 -11.76 -8.22
N ARG A 198 16.74 -12.52 -7.40
CA ARG A 198 16.01 -13.71 -7.88
C ARG A 198 14.61 -13.42 -8.41
N THR A 199 14.05 -12.26 -8.12
CA THR A 199 12.64 -11.99 -8.44
C THR A 199 12.41 -10.69 -9.22
N HIS A 200 13.47 -10.02 -9.66
CA HIS A 200 13.35 -8.90 -10.61
C HIS A 200 13.17 -9.47 -12.02
N ILE A 201 11.93 -9.74 -12.40
CA ILE A 201 11.59 -10.28 -13.70
C ILE A 201 11.07 -9.18 -14.64
N PRO A 202 11.29 -9.27 -15.96
CA PRO A 202 10.87 -8.24 -16.91
C PRO A 202 9.36 -7.99 -16.90
N GLU A 203 8.55 -9.03 -16.69
CA GLU A 203 7.10 -8.94 -16.69
C GLU A 203 6.54 -8.23 -15.45
N ALA A 204 7.28 -8.25 -14.35
CA ALA A 204 6.93 -7.59 -13.09
C ALA A 204 8.21 -7.14 -12.36
N PRO A 205 8.84 -6.05 -12.79
CA PRO A 205 10.08 -5.55 -12.20
C PRO A 205 9.85 -4.95 -10.79
N TRP A 206 10.90 -4.98 -9.98
CA TRP A 206 10.95 -4.23 -8.74
C TRP A 206 11.31 -2.76 -8.98
N TRP A 207 10.61 -1.87 -8.29
CA TRP A 207 10.89 -0.45 -8.25
C TRP A 207 11.29 -0.05 -6.83
N ILE A 208 12.47 0.55 -6.68
CA ILE A 208 12.98 1.00 -5.38
C ILE A 208 12.54 2.44 -5.15
N VAL A 209 11.85 2.66 -4.03
CA VAL A 209 11.46 4.00 -3.57
C VAL A 209 12.40 4.43 -2.47
N ASP A 210 13.17 5.50 -2.71
CA ASP A 210 13.90 6.19 -1.63
C ASP A 210 12.89 6.82 -0.69
N ALA A 211 12.91 6.38 0.57
CA ALA A 211 11.91 6.72 1.55
C ALA A 211 12.45 7.46 2.79
N ASP A 212 13.67 7.97 2.73
CA ASP A 212 14.25 8.80 3.81
C ASP A 212 13.45 10.11 3.95
N ASP A 213 13.04 10.74 2.85
CA ASP A 213 12.03 11.81 2.89
C ASP A 213 10.62 11.25 2.60
N LYS A 214 9.78 11.21 3.64
CA LYS A 214 8.40 10.70 3.52
C LYS A 214 7.52 11.48 2.54
N LYS A 215 7.74 12.80 2.36
CA LYS A 215 6.96 13.60 1.43
C LYS A 215 7.33 13.26 0.00
N LYS A 216 8.64 13.28 -0.31
CA LYS A 216 9.18 12.92 -1.62
C LYS A 216 8.82 11.47 -1.99
N ALA A 217 9.00 10.52 -1.07
CA ALA A 217 8.65 9.12 -1.29
C ALA A 217 7.19 8.92 -1.70
N ARG A 218 6.25 9.62 -1.05
CA ARG A 218 4.82 9.56 -1.39
C ARG A 218 4.54 10.09 -2.78
N LEU A 219 5.05 11.28 -3.10
CA LEU A 219 4.82 11.90 -4.40
C LEU A 219 5.45 11.09 -5.52
N ASN A 220 6.71 10.67 -5.35
CA ASN A 220 7.43 9.89 -6.35
C ASN A 220 6.78 8.53 -6.61
N CYS A 221 6.38 7.82 -5.55
CA CYS A 221 5.72 6.53 -5.70
C CYS A 221 4.37 6.67 -6.41
N ILE A 222 3.55 7.66 -6.06
CA ILE A 222 2.25 7.90 -6.73
C ILE A 222 2.47 8.32 -8.18
N SER A 223 3.39 9.25 -8.45
CA SER A 223 3.72 9.68 -9.80
C SER A 223 4.19 8.52 -10.67
N HIS A 224 5.07 7.67 -10.13
CA HIS A 224 5.54 6.48 -10.84
C HIS A 224 4.42 5.47 -11.09
N LEU A 225 3.54 5.21 -10.11
CA LEU A 225 2.39 4.33 -10.28
C LEU A 225 1.49 4.82 -11.43
N LEU A 226 1.21 6.11 -11.49
CA LEU A 226 0.43 6.73 -12.57
C LEU A 226 1.09 6.56 -13.94
N SER A 227 2.42 6.61 -14.02
CA SER A 227 3.15 6.44 -15.28
C SER A 227 3.19 5.01 -15.79
N GLN A 228 2.90 4.00 -14.95
CA GLN A 228 2.96 2.59 -15.32
C GLN A 228 1.70 2.08 -16.03
N ILE A 229 0.61 2.79 -15.93
CA ILE A 229 -0.67 2.40 -16.53
C ILE A 229 -1.12 3.53 -17.45
N PRO A 230 -1.13 3.33 -18.77
CA PRO A 230 -1.69 4.33 -19.68
C PRO A 230 -3.18 4.54 -19.35
N TYR A 231 -3.57 5.79 -19.14
CA TYR A 231 -4.96 6.18 -18.89
C TYR A 231 -5.26 7.53 -19.51
N ASP A 232 -6.53 7.76 -19.78
CA ASP A 232 -7.06 9.03 -20.27
C ASP A 232 -8.34 9.38 -19.52
N TYR A 233 -8.85 10.55 -19.76
CA TYR A 233 -10.09 11.03 -19.15
C TYR A 233 -11.30 10.26 -19.69
N ILE A 234 -12.12 9.73 -18.82
CA ILE A 234 -13.42 9.12 -19.16
C ILE A 234 -14.50 10.21 -19.08
N HIS A 235 -15.15 10.48 -20.19
CA HIS A 235 -16.29 11.39 -20.22
C HIS A 235 -17.50 10.75 -19.55
N HIS A 236 -17.91 11.31 -18.42
CA HIS A 236 -19.15 10.94 -17.77
C HIS A 236 -20.31 11.72 -18.38
N GLN A 237 -21.42 11.03 -18.60
CA GLN A 237 -22.66 11.73 -19.01
C GLN A 237 -23.14 12.62 -17.85
N GLU A 238 -23.55 13.84 -18.18
CA GLU A 238 -24.21 14.70 -17.20
C GLU A 238 -25.50 14.04 -16.72
N ILE A 239 -25.57 13.81 -15.42
CA ILE A 239 -26.78 13.25 -14.79
C ILE A 239 -27.60 14.42 -14.26
N PRO A 240 -28.72 14.79 -14.90
CA PRO A 240 -29.56 15.83 -14.35
C PRO A 240 -30.17 15.36 -13.03
N LEU A 241 -30.09 16.22 -12.01
CA LEU A 241 -30.78 15.94 -10.74
C LEU A 241 -32.27 16.05 -10.96
N PRO A 242 -33.06 14.98 -10.72
CA PRO A 242 -34.51 15.07 -10.84
C PRO A 242 -35.06 16.03 -9.78
N PRO A 243 -36.15 16.74 -10.06
CA PRO A 243 -36.83 17.56 -9.07
C PRO A 243 -37.33 16.67 -7.94
N ARG A 244 -37.30 17.20 -6.70
CA ARG A 244 -37.85 16.48 -5.55
C ARG A 244 -39.35 16.29 -5.73
N VAL A 245 -39.80 15.04 -5.69
CA VAL A 245 -41.25 14.75 -5.62
C VAL A 245 -41.71 15.08 -4.18
N HIS A 246 -42.57 16.09 -4.06
CA HIS A 246 -43.15 16.46 -2.77
C HIS A 246 -44.46 15.67 -2.57
N ASN A 247 -44.52 14.95 -1.44
CA ASN A 247 -45.77 14.32 -1.02
C ASN A 247 -46.46 15.24 0.00
N PRO A 248 -47.58 15.88 -0.36
CA PRO A 248 -48.32 16.84 0.51
C PRO A 248 -48.89 16.14 1.76
N ASP A 249 -49.16 14.86 1.70
CA ASP A 249 -49.75 14.08 2.81
C ASP A 249 -48.69 13.57 3.80
N TYR A 250 -47.40 13.78 3.50
CA TYR A 250 -46.31 13.36 4.40
C TYR A 250 -45.90 14.49 5.35
N HIS A 251 -46.17 14.29 6.63
CA HIS A 251 -45.70 15.17 7.71
C HIS A 251 -44.61 14.47 8.49
N ARG A 252 -43.40 15.07 8.48
CA ARG A 252 -42.27 14.58 9.24
C ARG A 252 -42.52 14.77 10.74
N GLY A 253 -42.55 13.66 11.49
CA GLY A 253 -42.60 13.69 12.96
C GLY A 253 -41.36 14.37 13.58
N PRO A 254 -41.49 14.96 14.78
CA PRO A 254 -40.35 15.53 15.50
C PRO A 254 -39.38 14.41 15.94
N VAL A 255 -38.09 14.65 15.76
CA VAL A 255 -37.03 13.77 16.30
C VAL A 255 -36.74 14.24 17.73
N PRO A 256 -36.80 13.38 18.75
CA PRO A 256 -36.43 13.72 20.11
C PRO A 256 -35.02 14.28 20.21
N LYS A 257 -34.87 15.38 20.97
CA LYS A 257 -33.56 16.07 21.09
C LYS A 257 -32.43 15.17 21.59
N GLN A 258 -32.71 14.18 22.40
CA GLN A 258 -31.74 13.23 22.93
C GLN A 258 -31.17 12.25 21.85
N MET A 259 -31.81 12.20 20.69
CA MET A 259 -31.28 11.38 19.55
C MET A 259 -30.24 12.15 18.72
N TYR A 260 -30.09 13.43 18.94
CA TYR A 260 -29.05 14.20 18.26
C TYR A 260 -27.73 14.10 19.01
N VAL A 261 -26.64 13.97 18.26
CA VAL A 261 -25.31 14.11 18.84
C VAL A 261 -25.18 15.52 19.41
N PRO A 262 -24.71 15.69 20.68
CA PRO A 262 -24.49 16.99 21.24
C PRO A 262 -23.57 17.86 20.37
N ALA A 263 -23.98 19.09 20.10
CA ALA A 263 -23.13 20.06 19.41
C ALA A 263 -22.12 20.61 20.43
N THR A 264 -20.89 20.09 20.34
CA THR A 264 -19.77 20.54 21.19
C THR A 264 -18.84 21.51 20.44
N TYR A 265 -19.01 21.67 19.13
CA TYR A 265 -18.24 22.56 18.25
C TYR A 265 -19.18 23.41 17.40
#